data_ee9ec0dd7fc00dd88a5d7b9776786750
#
_entry.id   ee9ec0dd7fc00dd88a5d7b9776786750
#
_cell.length_a   1.000
_cell.length_b   1.000
_cell.length_c   1.000
_cell.angle_alpha   90.00
_cell.angle_beta   90.00
_cell.angle_gamma   90.00
#
_symmetry.space_group_name_H-M   'P 1'
#
loop_
_entity.id
_entity.type
_entity.pdbx_description
1 polymer ?
#
loop_
_entity_poly.entity_id
_entity_poly.type
_entity_poly.pdbx_seq_one_letter_code
_entity_poly.pdbx_strand_id
1 'polypeptide(L)'
;MKELEVVVDFPLDQWPYLHPMMQKNTTTFFLGSDSAELFEHNSKILSDNWMYKHTPIEYRFNSQGLRMDKDISDVVKSDYFLFSGTSFGMGIGINLEDTIPYKISKKLNMDFVNFTGTTFSNKLQTLSFFNFLKTDLPLPKVLVMDWAPIRAYSYMSKNKMLYYCGKHLAKEYSEQYKAFKLLKETDTFLVESTINRNMIMATCKRLGIKYLEISLWKDEFTFENDLPLIDVDAKKDDLNYTYGRDLRIDENGTYHLGHPGVGIHNAAAEKILESL
;
A
#
# COMPACT_ATOMS: atom_id res chain seq x y z
N MET A 1 11.67 15.18 -33.07
CA MET A 1 11.14 14.65 -31.81
C MET A 1 12.23 14.86 -30.77
N LYS A 2 12.00 15.69 -29.77
CA LYS A 2 12.91 15.76 -28.63
C LYS A 2 12.71 14.44 -27.87
N GLU A 3 13.80 13.70 -27.69
CA GLU A 3 13.80 12.53 -26.82
C GLU A 3 13.25 12.97 -25.46
N LEU A 4 12.16 12.34 -25.04
CA LEU A 4 11.70 12.42 -23.67
C LEU A 4 12.73 11.62 -22.85
N GLU A 5 13.72 12.32 -22.35
CA GLU A 5 14.54 11.80 -21.26
C GLU A 5 13.62 11.62 -20.06
N VAL A 6 12.99 10.46 -19.98
CA VAL A 6 12.26 10.05 -18.79
C VAL A 6 13.35 9.72 -17.77
N VAL A 7 13.84 10.74 -17.07
CA VAL A 7 14.72 10.57 -15.93
C VAL A 7 13.89 9.91 -14.83
N VAL A 8 13.82 8.61 -14.87
CA VAL A 8 13.21 7.78 -13.82
C VAL A 8 14.32 7.24 -12.90
N ASP A 9 15.43 7.96 -12.80
CA ASP A 9 16.50 7.63 -11.87
C ASP A 9 16.22 8.32 -10.53
N PHE A 10 15.53 7.62 -9.67
CA PHE A 10 15.39 8.02 -8.28
C PHE A 10 16.36 7.17 -7.45
N PRO A 11 17.41 7.75 -6.87
CA PRO A 11 18.23 7.07 -5.89
C PRO A 11 17.36 6.58 -4.73
N LEU A 12 17.70 5.42 -4.15
CA LEU A 12 16.92 4.87 -3.02
C LEU A 12 16.84 5.82 -1.82
N ASP A 13 17.80 6.74 -1.68
CA ASP A 13 17.82 7.77 -0.65
C ASP A 13 16.93 8.98 -0.98
N GLN A 14 16.51 9.10 -2.22
CA GLN A 14 15.58 10.12 -2.70
C GLN A 14 14.27 9.47 -3.15
N TRP A 15 13.76 8.51 -2.40
CA TRP A 15 12.46 7.91 -2.69
C TRP A 15 11.43 9.03 -2.88
N PRO A 16 10.98 9.31 -4.13
CA PRO A 16 10.36 10.61 -4.45
C PRO A 16 8.96 10.75 -3.91
N TYR A 17 8.45 9.69 -3.32
CA TYR A 17 7.03 9.58 -2.99
C TYR A 17 6.79 9.26 -1.54
N LEU A 18 7.73 9.61 -0.69
CA LEU A 18 7.40 9.71 0.71
C LEU A 18 6.31 10.76 0.81
N HIS A 19 5.09 10.29 0.99
CA HIS A 19 4.04 11.17 1.48
C HIS A 19 4.62 11.98 2.64
N PRO A 20 4.31 13.29 2.81
CA PRO A 20 4.82 14.11 3.90
C PRO A 20 4.73 13.47 5.28
N MET A 21 3.85 12.48 5.42
CA MET A 21 3.68 11.68 6.63
C MET A 21 4.72 10.56 6.80
N MET A 22 5.44 10.16 5.76
CA MET A 22 6.46 9.11 5.79
C MET A 22 7.83 9.77 5.93
N GLN A 23 8.09 10.30 7.11
CA GLN A 23 9.35 11.00 7.39
C GLN A 23 10.44 9.99 7.77
N LYS A 24 11.65 10.20 7.23
CA LYS A 24 12.82 9.35 7.53
C LYS A 24 13.15 9.37 9.02
N ASN A 25 13.50 8.21 9.56
CA ASN A 25 13.91 8.04 10.97
C ASN A 25 12.91 8.64 11.98
N THR A 26 11.63 8.49 11.73
CA THR A 26 10.62 9.05 12.62
C THR A 26 9.73 7.97 13.20
N THR A 27 9.23 8.27 14.38
CA THR A 27 8.13 7.56 15.02
C THR A 27 7.01 8.56 15.27
N THR A 28 5.78 8.17 14.91
CA THR A 28 4.59 8.96 15.18
C THR A 28 3.45 8.06 15.62
N PHE A 29 2.46 8.65 16.30
CA PHE A 29 1.31 7.91 16.81
C PHE A 29 0.08 8.02 15.93
N PHE A 30 0.06 8.97 15.02
CA PHE A 30 -1.07 9.18 14.10
C PHE A 30 -0.56 9.53 12.70
N LEU A 31 -1.28 9.05 11.67
CA LEU A 31 -0.99 9.32 10.27
C LEU A 31 -2.27 9.72 9.54
N GLY A 32 -2.31 10.89 8.95
CA GLY A 32 -3.33 11.30 7.99
C GLY A 32 -4.77 10.97 8.38
N SER A 33 -5.31 9.92 7.78
CA SER A 33 -6.67 9.44 8.07
C SER A 33 -6.82 8.85 9.47
N ASP A 34 -5.73 8.47 10.12
CA ASP A 34 -5.65 8.05 11.52
C ASP A 34 -5.19 9.25 12.37
N SER A 35 -6.08 10.18 12.65
CA SER A 35 -5.79 11.40 13.42
C SER A 35 -6.19 11.28 14.88
N ALA A 36 -5.57 12.13 15.71
CA ALA A 36 -5.92 12.21 17.14
C ALA A 36 -7.39 12.59 17.36
N GLU A 37 -7.92 13.47 16.53
CA GLU A 37 -9.32 13.92 16.58
C GLU A 37 -10.28 12.78 16.26
N LEU A 38 -9.95 11.98 15.23
CA LEU A 38 -10.74 10.81 14.86
C LEU A 38 -10.69 9.74 15.95
N PHE A 39 -9.51 9.48 16.50
CA PHE A 39 -9.35 8.55 17.63
C PHE A 39 -10.14 8.99 18.86
N GLU A 40 -10.09 10.27 19.21
CA GLU A 40 -10.86 10.82 20.34
C GLU A 40 -12.37 10.69 20.11
N HIS A 41 -12.84 10.98 18.89
CA HIS A 41 -14.23 10.78 18.52
C HIS A 41 -14.67 9.33 18.68
N ASN A 42 -13.92 8.39 18.08
CA ASN A 42 -14.22 6.96 18.13
C ASN A 42 -14.19 6.42 19.58
N SER A 43 -13.24 6.89 20.40
CA SER A 43 -13.10 6.46 21.79
C SER A 43 -14.29 6.86 22.67
N LYS A 44 -15.03 7.91 22.29
CA LYS A 44 -16.23 8.35 23.01
C LYS A 44 -17.47 7.52 22.69
N ILE A 45 -17.55 6.99 21.47
CA ILE A 45 -18.76 6.31 20.98
C ILE A 45 -18.63 4.81 20.92
N LEU A 46 -17.42 4.27 20.80
CA LEU A 46 -17.18 2.82 20.75
C LEU A 46 -17.05 2.23 22.16
N SER A 47 -17.45 0.96 22.28
CA SER A 47 -17.35 0.21 23.52
C SER A 47 -15.89 0.00 23.94
N ASP A 48 -15.68 -0.43 25.21
CA ASP A 48 -14.36 -0.76 25.72
C ASP A 48 -13.72 -1.99 25.05
N ASN A 49 -14.53 -2.79 24.33
CA ASN A 49 -14.05 -3.91 23.52
C ASN A 49 -13.35 -3.48 22.23
N TRP A 50 -13.42 -2.22 21.85
CA TRP A 50 -12.63 -1.71 20.74
C TRP A 50 -11.15 -1.69 21.10
N MET A 51 -10.38 -2.57 20.48
CA MET A 51 -8.98 -2.84 20.88
C MET A 51 -8.10 -1.59 20.88
N TYR A 52 -8.34 -0.66 19.96
CA TYR A 52 -7.51 0.55 19.84
C TYR A 52 -7.78 1.58 20.93
N LYS A 53 -8.86 1.45 21.70
CA LYS A 53 -9.18 2.37 22.82
C LYS A 53 -8.06 2.38 23.85
N HIS A 54 -7.40 1.24 24.06
CA HIS A 54 -6.38 1.05 25.08
C HIS A 54 -5.03 0.61 24.50
N THR A 55 -4.94 0.36 23.19
CA THR A 55 -3.71 -0.11 22.53
C THR A 55 -3.16 1.03 21.68
N PRO A 56 -2.02 1.62 22.05
CA PRO A 56 -1.37 2.63 21.22
C PRO A 56 -0.91 2.02 19.90
N ILE A 57 -0.89 2.83 18.84
CA ILE A 57 -0.28 2.48 17.57
C ILE A 57 0.97 3.33 17.40
N GLU A 58 2.05 2.69 16.98
CA GLU A 58 3.29 3.33 16.58
C GLU A 58 3.54 3.15 15.09
N TYR A 59 3.81 4.27 14.41
CA TYR A 59 4.26 4.24 13.02
C TYR A 59 5.76 4.54 13.00
N ARG A 60 6.57 3.49 12.84
CA ARG A 60 8.02 3.56 12.76
C ARG A 60 8.45 3.56 11.30
N PHE A 61 9.33 4.48 10.94
CA PHE A 61 9.90 4.60 9.60
C PHE A 61 11.42 4.56 9.69
N ASN A 62 12.02 3.76 8.81
CA ASN A 62 13.47 3.62 8.73
C ASN A 62 14.16 4.84 8.09
N SER A 63 15.47 4.77 7.86
CA SER A 63 16.24 5.87 7.27
C SER A 63 15.83 6.23 5.84
N GLN A 64 15.19 5.31 5.13
CA GLN A 64 14.63 5.54 3.80
C GLN A 64 13.18 6.06 3.83
N GLY A 65 12.55 6.10 5.01
CA GLY A 65 11.16 6.51 5.19
C GLY A 65 10.15 5.41 4.87
N LEU A 66 10.57 4.17 4.81
CA LEU A 66 9.72 3.00 4.65
C LEU A 66 9.22 2.52 6.02
N ARG A 67 7.98 2.05 6.08
CA ARG A 67 7.41 1.51 7.32
C ARG A 67 7.97 0.11 7.60
N MET A 68 9.12 0.06 8.20
CA MET A 68 9.85 -1.15 8.60
C MET A 68 10.93 -0.77 9.63
N ASP A 69 11.40 -1.75 10.41
CA ASP A 69 12.37 -1.52 11.48
C ASP A 69 13.82 -1.45 10.97
N LYS A 70 14.15 -2.19 9.93
CA LYS A 70 15.51 -2.27 9.37
C LYS A 70 15.66 -1.37 8.15
N ASP A 71 16.86 -0.91 7.90
CA ASP A 71 17.20 -0.26 6.63
C ASP A 71 17.35 -1.30 5.51
N ILE A 72 17.13 -0.89 4.26
CA ILE A 72 17.24 -1.79 3.10
C ILE A 72 18.62 -2.45 3.06
N SER A 73 19.69 -1.70 3.35
CA SER A 73 21.06 -2.19 3.38
C SER A 73 21.30 -3.35 4.39
N ASP A 74 20.47 -3.44 5.41
CA ASP A 74 20.54 -4.52 6.40
C ASP A 74 19.68 -5.71 5.97
N VAL A 75 18.50 -5.43 5.43
CA VAL A 75 17.58 -6.46 4.93
C VAL A 75 18.22 -7.32 3.84
N VAL A 76 18.90 -6.69 2.88
CA VAL A 76 19.46 -7.38 1.70
C VAL A 76 20.71 -8.21 1.98
N LYS A 77 21.19 -8.26 3.23
CA LYS A 77 22.30 -9.12 3.65
C LYS A 77 21.95 -10.60 3.76
N SER A 78 20.66 -10.92 3.78
CA SER A 78 20.10 -12.26 3.86
C SER A 78 19.00 -12.46 2.80
N ASP A 79 18.42 -13.64 2.75
CA ASP A 79 17.23 -13.88 1.94
C ASP A 79 16.09 -13.00 2.43
N TYR A 80 15.40 -12.34 1.52
CA TYR A 80 14.31 -11.42 1.82
C TYR A 80 13.24 -11.43 0.74
N PHE A 81 12.08 -10.91 1.07
CA PHE A 81 11.03 -10.64 0.09
C PHE A 81 10.76 -9.13 -0.02
N LEU A 82 10.24 -8.73 -1.15
CA LEU A 82 9.77 -7.38 -1.40
C LEU A 82 8.25 -7.38 -1.36
N PHE A 83 7.68 -6.49 -0.56
CA PHE A 83 6.25 -6.26 -0.50
C PHE A 83 5.95 -4.86 -1.06
N SER A 84 5.13 -4.79 -2.09
CA SER A 84 4.72 -3.53 -2.70
C SER A 84 3.21 -3.40 -2.63
N GLY A 85 2.72 -2.24 -2.20
CA GLY A 85 1.29 -2.06 -1.99
C GLY A 85 0.87 -0.63 -1.70
N THR A 86 -0.39 -0.51 -1.36
CA THR A 86 -1.05 0.75 -1.03
C THR A 86 -0.96 1.08 0.47
N SER A 87 -1.74 2.07 0.90
CA SER A 87 -1.95 2.37 2.33
C SER A 87 -2.52 1.19 3.12
N PHE A 88 -3.22 0.26 2.45
CA PHE A 88 -3.72 -0.96 3.06
C PHE A 88 -2.56 -1.89 3.42
N GLY A 89 -1.70 -2.21 2.47
CA GLY A 89 -0.49 -2.99 2.73
C GLY A 89 0.48 -2.29 3.70
N MET A 90 0.53 -0.96 3.69
CA MET A 90 1.28 -0.17 4.67
C MET A 90 0.74 -0.35 6.10
N GLY A 91 -0.57 -0.63 6.25
CA GLY A 91 -1.19 -0.88 7.54
C GLY A 91 -1.51 0.38 8.33
N ILE A 92 -2.10 1.41 7.70
CA ILE A 92 -2.63 2.55 8.45
C ILE A 92 -3.71 2.04 9.41
N GLY A 93 -3.70 2.55 10.63
CA GLY A 93 -4.67 2.17 11.66
C GLY A 93 -4.34 0.91 12.45
N ILE A 94 -3.17 0.27 12.21
CA ILE A 94 -2.69 -0.90 12.97
C ILE A 94 -1.20 -0.79 13.28
N ASN A 95 -0.69 -1.60 14.20
CA ASN A 95 0.74 -1.66 14.49
C ASN A 95 1.53 -2.33 13.35
N LEU A 96 2.83 -2.06 13.26
CA LEU A 96 3.72 -2.67 12.26
C LEU A 96 3.69 -4.20 12.34
N GLU A 97 3.68 -4.73 13.56
CA GLU A 97 3.66 -6.17 13.86
C GLU A 97 2.41 -6.88 13.34
N ASP A 98 1.34 -6.11 13.12
CA ASP A 98 0.06 -6.61 12.61
C ASP A 98 -0.09 -6.50 11.10
N THR A 99 0.88 -5.89 10.41
CA THR A 99 0.84 -5.74 8.96
C THR A 99 1.12 -7.05 8.22
N ILE A 100 0.59 -7.17 7.01
CA ILE A 100 0.81 -8.32 6.13
C ILE A 100 2.31 -8.66 5.99
N PRO A 101 3.20 -7.71 5.59
CA PRO A 101 4.61 -8.05 5.39
C PRO A 101 5.30 -8.50 6.68
N TYR A 102 4.97 -7.91 7.82
CA TYR A 102 5.57 -8.32 9.08
C TYR A 102 5.16 -9.75 9.49
N LYS A 103 3.87 -10.09 9.32
CA LYS A 103 3.35 -11.44 9.63
C LYS A 103 3.98 -12.49 8.72
N ILE A 104 4.10 -12.22 7.43
CA ILE A 104 4.82 -13.10 6.48
C ILE A 104 6.27 -13.27 6.92
N SER A 105 6.97 -12.17 7.22
CA SER A 105 8.35 -12.18 7.68
C SER A 105 8.56 -13.10 8.88
N LYS A 106 7.70 -13.00 9.88
CA LYS A 106 7.77 -13.85 11.09
C LYS A 106 7.56 -15.34 10.78
N LYS A 107 6.62 -15.66 9.91
CA LYS A 107 6.31 -17.05 9.55
C LYS A 107 7.40 -17.71 8.71
N LEU A 108 8.01 -16.95 7.79
CA LEU A 108 9.08 -17.44 6.92
C LEU A 108 10.46 -17.33 7.55
N ASN A 109 10.60 -16.64 8.68
CA ASN A 109 11.88 -16.22 9.24
C ASN A 109 12.76 -15.53 8.16
N MET A 110 12.16 -14.63 7.39
CA MET A 110 12.76 -13.92 6.27
C MET A 110 12.50 -12.43 6.41
N ASP A 111 13.52 -11.62 6.21
CA ASP A 111 13.36 -10.16 6.22
C ASP A 111 12.53 -9.65 5.03
N PHE A 112 12.09 -8.41 5.07
CA PHE A 112 11.31 -7.81 4.00
C PHE A 112 11.69 -6.36 3.74
N VAL A 113 11.53 -5.95 2.48
CA VAL A 113 11.53 -4.53 2.07
C VAL A 113 10.10 -4.12 1.79
N ASN A 114 9.63 -3.08 2.46
CA ASN A 114 8.24 -2.62 2.41
C ASN A 114 8.09 -1.40 1.49
N PHE A 115 7.78 -1.62 0.22
CA PHE A 115 7.47 -0.57 -0.75
C PHE A 115 5.96 -0.26 -0.78
N THR A 116 5.39 -0.03 0.38
CA THR A 116 4.00 0.40 0.49
C THR A 116 3.93 1.89 0.81
N GLY A 117 2.83 2.52 0.43
CA GLY A 117 2.65 3.93 0.74
C GLY A 117 1.22 4.40 0.57
N THR A 118 0.91 5.52 1.21
CA THR A 118 -0.37 6.19 1.02
C THR A 118 -0.50 6.65 -0.43
N THR A 119 -1.64 6.39 -1.04
CA THR A 119 -1.96 6.81 -2.42
C THR A 119 -1.08 6.18 -3.52
N PHE A 120 -0.37 5.10 -3.25
CA PHE A 120 0.39 4.40 -4.29
C PHE A 120 -0.56 3.84 -5.36
N SER A 121 -0.36 4.28 -6.59
CA SER A 121 -1.02 3.71 -7.77
C SER A 121 -0.22 2.52 -8.31
N ASN A 122 -0.84 1.72 -9.16
CA ASN A 122 -0.18 0.60 -9.85
C ASN A 122 1.07 1.06 -10.64
N LYS A 123 1.00 2.25 -11.23
CA LYS A 123 2.15 2.87 -11.90
C LYS A 123 3.31 3.16 -10.96
N LEU A 124 3.03 3.71 -9.77
CA LEU A 124 4.08 3.97 -8.78
C LEU A 124 4.68 2.70 -8.22
N GLN A 125 3.88 1.70 -7.94
CA GLN A 125 4.37 0.40 -7.52
C GLN A 125 5.31 -0.19 -8.57
N THR A 126 4.92 -0.11 -9.85
CA THR A 126 5.73 -0.57 -10.97
C THR A 126 7.05 0.19 -11.07
N LEU A 127 7.00 1.52 -11.01
CA LEU A 127 8.21 2.35 -11.05
C LEU A 127 9.13 2.05 -9.85
N SER A 128 8.56 1.86 -8.67
CA SER A 128 9.29 1.50 -7.46
C SER A 128 10.07 0.20 -7.62
N PHE A 129 9.40 -0.82 -8.14
CA PHE A 129 10.03 -2.11 -8.41
C PHE A 129 11.16 -2.01 -9.44
N PHE A 130 10.94 -1.34 -10.57
CA PHE A 130 11.97 -1.20 -11.58
C PHE A 130 13.15 -0.32 -11.14
N ASN A 131 12.90 0.72 -10.33
CA ASN A 131 13.99 1.49 -9.73
C ASN A 131 14.81 0.66 -8.74
N PHE A 132 14.14 -0.18 -7.95
CA PHE A 132 14.85 -1.12 -7.09
C PHE A 132 15.74 -2.08 -7.91
N LEU A 133 15.26 -2.61 -9.03
CA LEU A 133 16.04 -3.49 -9.90
C LEU A 133 17.23 -2.81 -10.60
N LYS A 134 17.27 -1.48 -10.67
CA LYS A 134 18.43 -0.73 -11.19
C LYS A 134 19.55 -0.59 -10.18
N THR A 135 19.32 -0.91 -8.93
CA THR A 135 20.34 -0.88 -7.89
C THR A 135 21.21 -2.13 -7.98
N ASP A 136 22.42 -2.07 -7.43
CA ASP A 136 23.32 -3.22 -7.31
C ASP A 136 22.97 -4.13 -6.11
N LEU A 137 21.78 -3.97 -5.55
CA LEU A 137 21.33 -4.78 -4.42
C LEU A 137 20.96 -6.21 -4.86
N PRO A 138 21.18 -7.22 -4.01
CA PRO A 138 20.72 -8.57 -4.27
C PRO A 138 19.21 -8.61 -4.58
N LEU A 139 18.80 -9.52 -5.47
CA LEU A 139 17.40 -9.68 -5.84
C LEU A 139 16.57 -10.32 -4.69
N PRO A 140 15.32 -9.94 -4.49
CA PRO A 140 14.44 -10.58 -3.54
C PRO A 140 14.10 -12.01 -4.00
N LYS A 141 13.85 -12.91 -3.06
CA LYS A 141 13.35 -14.27 -3.37
C LYS A 141 11.92 -14.25 -3.86
N VAL A 142 11.12 -13.35 -3.29
CA VAL A 142 9.69 -13.22 -3.57
C VAL A 142 9.35 -11.75 -3.75
N LEU A 143 8.48 -11.45 -4.70
CA LEU A 143 7.77 -10.18 -4.81
C LEU A 143 6.29 -10.44 -4.53
N VAL A 144 5.75 -9.74 -3.55
CA VAL A 144 4.30 -9.70 -3.27
C VAL A 144 3.77 -8.34 -3.68
N MET A 145 2.78 -8.33 -4.57
CA MET A 145 2.12 -7.11 -5.04
C MET A 145 0.69 -7.03 -4.47
N ASP A 146 0.43 -5.98 -3.68
CA ASP A 146 -0.93 -5.56 -3.30
C ASP A 146 -1.37 -4.46 -4.28
N TRP A 147 -2.07 -4.87 -5.35
CA TRP A 147 -2.47 -3.96 -6.40
C TRP A 147 -3.47 -2.92 -5.93
N ALA A 148 -3.18 -1.66 -6.27
CA ALA A 148 -4.10 -0.56 -6.03
C ALA A 148 -5.36 -0.70 -6.91
N PRO A 149 -6.52 -0.17 -6.45
CA PRO A 149 -7.68 -0.08 -7.33
C PRO A 149 -7.34 0.78 -8.55
N ILE A 150 -7.91 0.43 -9.70
CA ILE A 150 -7.65 1.11 -10.98
C ILE A 150 -7.86 2.63 -10.90
N ARG A 151 -8.79 3.07 -10.05
CA ARG A 151 -9.04 4.50 -9.81
C ARG A 151 -7.88 5.24 -9.13
N ALA A 152 -6.93 4.53 -8.53
CA ALA A 152 -5.72 5.12 -7.96
C ALA A 152 -4.72 5.36 -9.10
N TYR A 153 -4.73 6.54 -9.66
CA TYR A 153 -3.90 6.92 -10.80
C TYR A 153 -2.84 7.96 -10.42
N SER A 154 -1.70 7.89 -11.07
CA SER A 154 -0.62 8.86 -10.92
C SER A 154 -0.18 9.39 -12.26
N TYR A 155 0.14 10.67 -12.33
CA TYR A 155 0.68 11.29 -13.54
C TYR A 155 1.87 12.19 -13.22
N MET A 156 2.73 12.42 -14.22
CA MET A 156 3.88 13.31 -14.11
C MET A 156 3.51 14.70 -14.59
N SER A 157 3.82 15.72 -13.81
CA SER A 157 3.70 17.12 -14.23
C SER A 157 4.96 17.87 -13.84
N LYS A 158 5.64 18.50 -14.82
CA LYS A 158 6.85 19.31 -14.61
C LYS A 158 7.89 18.62 -13.72
N ASN A 159 8.21 17.35 -14.01
CA ASN A 159 9.14 16.51 -13.26
C ASN A 159 8.71 16.19 -11.81
N LYS A 160 7.45 16.44 -11.47
CA LYS A 160 6.86 16.01 -10.21
C LYS A 160 5.78 14.99 -10.50
N MET A 161 5.82 13.89 -9.77
CA MET A 161 4.71 12.95 -9.81
C MET A 161 3.57 13.52 -8.96
N LEU A 162 2.39 13.62 -9.56
CA LEU A 162 1.18 14.01 -8.88
C LEU A 162 0.31 12.77 -8.72
N TYR A 163 -0.19 12.60 -7.51
CA TYR A 163 -1.07 11.48 -7.18
C TYR A 163 -2.51 11.86 -7.43
N TYR A 164 -3.28 10.89 -7.86
CA TYR A 164 -4.69 11.07 -8.06
C TYR A 164 -5.50 9.96 -7.39
N CYS A 165 -6.23 10.30 -6.36
CA CYS A 165 -7.23 9.44 -5.77
C CYS A 165 -8.58 10.16 -5.79
N GLY A 166 -9.32 9.93 -6.84
CA GLY A 166 -10.66 10.32 -7.27
C GLY A 166 -11.38 11.51 -6.64
N LYS A 167 -11.50 11.63 -5.34
CA LYS A 167 -12.36 12.66 -4.72
C LYS A 167 -11.62 13.86 -4.15
N HIS A 168 -10.37 13.71 -3.76
CA HIS A 168 -9.67 14.74 -2.99
C HIS A 168 -9.15 15.92 -3.82
N LEU A 169 -8.97 15.74 -5.13
CA LEU A 169 -8.44 16.78 -6.02
C LEU A 169 -9.52 17.61 -6.74
N ALA A 170 -10.79 17.30 -6.53
CA ALA A 170 -11.90 17.97 -7.22
C ALA A 170 -11.99 19.49 -6.93
N LYS A 171 -11.37 19.97 -5.84
CA LYS A 171 -11.42 21.38 -5.45
C LYS A 171 -10.21 22.18 -5.93
N GLU A 172 -9.02 21.57 -6.03
CA GLU A 172 -7.78 22.30 -6.31
C GLU A 172 -7.39 22.31 -7.80
N TYR A 173 -7.86 21.33 -8.60
CA TYR A 173 -7.42 21.14 -9.98
C TYR A 173 -8.59 20.79 -10.91
N SER A 174 -9.51 21.73 -11.14
CA SER A 174 -10.76 21.47 -11.87
C SER A 174 -10.57 20.90 -13.29
N GLU A 175 -9.54 21.35 -14.03
CA GLU A 175 -9.27 20.88 -15.39
C GLU A 175 -8.63 19.48 -15.39
N GLN A 176 -7.73 19.21 -14.47
CA GLN A 176 -7.14 17.88 -14.29
C GLN A 176 -8.20 16.88 -13.85
N TYR A 177 -9.13 17.28 -13.00
CA TYR A 177 -10.26 16.43 -12.61
C TYR A 177 -11.17 16.08 -13.79
N LYS A 178 -11.48 17.06 -14.66
CA LYS A 178 -12.25 16.80 -15.87
C LYS A 178 -11.53 15.81 -16.80
N ALA A 179 -10.22 16.01 -17.01
CA ALA A 179 -9.42 15.10 -17.82
C ALA A 179 -9.38 13.68 -17.21
N PHE A 180 -9.22 13.58 -15.90
CA PHE A 180 -9.27 12.30 -15.18
C PHE A 180 -10.63 11.62 -15.34
N LYS A 181 -11.72 12.37 -15.18
CA LYS A 181 -13.06 11.82 -15.33
C LYS A 181 -13.28 11.24 -16.74
N LEU A 182 -12.82 11.95 -17.77
CA LEU A 182 -12.86 11.46 -19.14
C LEU A 182 -12.04 10.17 -19.32
N LEU A 183 -10.84 10.11 -18.74
CA LEU A 183 -9.99 8.90 -18.81
C LEU A 183 -10.60 7.73 -18.02
N LYS A 184 -11.30 8.01 -16.91
CA LYS A 184 -12.01 6.98 -16.15
C LYS A 184 -13.17 6.34 -16.91
N GLU A 185 -13.78 7.08 -17.83
CA GLU A 185 -14.86 6.58 -18.71
C GLU A 185 -14.32 5.72 -19.87
N THR A 186 -12.98 5.56 -19.97
CA THR A 186 -12.31 4.72 -20.95
C THR A 186 -11.62 3.55 -20.27
N ASP A 187 -11.24 2.54 -21.04
CA ASP A 187 -10.45 1.40 -20.57
C ASP A 187 -8.97 1.74 -20.33
N THR A 188 -8.58 3.02 -20.41
CA THR A 188 -7.18 3.44 -20.36
C THR A 188 -6.49 2.98 -19.07
N PHE A 189 -7.12 3.15 -17.93
CA PHE A 189 -6.54 2.75 -16.65
C PHE A 189 -6.44 1.23 -16.49
N LEU A 190 -7.40 0.51 -17.07
CA LEU A 190 -7.37 -0.95 -17.12
C LEU A 190 -6.21 -1.44 -17.97
N VAL A 191 -6.08 -0.91 -19.16
CA VAL A 191 -5.01 -1.26 -20.10
C VAL A 191 -3.64 -0.95 -19.47
N GLU A 192 -3.47 0.24 -18.88
CA GLU A 192 -2.21 0.62 -18.20
C GLU A 192 -1.89 -0.31 -17.02
N SER A 193 -2.88 -0.63 -16.18
CA SER A 193 -2.68 -1.55 -15.04
C SER A 193 -2.33 -2.96 -15.52
N THR A 194 -2.96 -3.44 -16.58
CA THR A 194 -2.66 -4.74 -17.19
C THR A 194 -1.24 -4.77 -17.77
N ILE A 195 -0.81 -3.71 -18.45
CA ILE A 195 0.56 -3.59 -18.94
C ILE A 195 1.55 -3.63 -17.79
N ASN A 196 1.33 -2.82 -16.75
CA ASN A 196 2.19 -2.77 -15.57
C ASN A 196 2.33 -4.15 -14.92
N ARG A 197 1.22 -4.84 -14.70
CA ARG A 197 1.19 -6.19 -14.15
C ARG A 197 2.00 -7.18 -15.00
N ASN A 198 1.74 -7.21 -16.30
CA ASN A 198 2.42 -8.14 -17.22
C ASN A 198 3.92 -7.86 -17.32
N MET A 199 4.35 -6.60 -17.26
CA MET A 199 5.76 -6.22 -17.22
C MET A 199 6.45 -6.76 -15.97
N ILE A 200 5.85 -6.60 -14.79
CA ILE A 200 6.39 -7.08 -13.53
C ILE A 200 6.47 -8.61 -13.54
N MET A 201 5.38 -9.30 -13.92
CA MET A 201 5.33 -10.76 -14.00
C MET A 201 6.43 -11.33 -14.92
N ALA A 202 6.55 -10.78 -16.14
CA ALA A 202 7.56 -11.20 -17.08
C ALA A 202 8.98 -10.96 -16.57
N THR A 203 9.20 -9.84 -15.88
CA THR A 203 10.49 -9.50 -15.28
C THR A 203 10.83 -10.44 -14.13
N CYS A 204 9.90 -10.70 -13.23
CA CYS A 204 10.10 -11.66 -12.13
C CYS A 204 10.42 -13.05 -12.66
N LYS A 205 9.68 -13.54 -13.65
CA LYS A 205 9.93 -14.82 -14.31
C LYS A 205 11.36 -14.89 -14.91
N ARG A 206 11.80 -13.81 -15.57
CA ARG A 206 13.15 -13.74 -16.17
C ARG A 206 14.26 -13.75 -15.12
N LEU A 207 14.02 -13.08 -13.98
CA LEU A 207 15.01 -12.94 -12.91
C LEU A 207 14.95 -14.06 -11.86
N GLY A 208 14.04 -15.02 -11.98
CA GLY A 208 13.86 -16.10 -11.01
C GLY A 208 13.24 -15.63 -9.67
N ILE A 209 12.57 -14.50 -9.67
CA ILE A 209 11.84 -13.98 -8.50
C ILE A 209 10.46 -14.62 -8.47
N LYS A 210 10.09 -15.26 -7.36
CA LYS A 210 8.72 -15.76 -7.18
C LYS A 210 7.76 -14.59 -7.08
N TYR A 211 6.76 -14.56 -7.96
CA TYR A 211 5.76 -13.49 -8.00
C TYR A 211 4.43 -13.94 -7.40
N LEU A 212 3.89 -13.14 -6.50
CA LEU A 212 2.56 -13.30 -5.92
C LEU A 212 1.82 -11.96 -5.99
N GLU A 213 0.53 -12.02 -6.17
CA GLU A 213 -0.32 -10.83 -6.18
C GLU A 213 -1.57 -11.04 -5.35
N ILE A 214 -1.98 -9.97 -4.69
CA ILE A 214 -3.22 -9.87 -3.95
C ILE A 214 -3.93 -8.58 -4.33
N SER A 215 -5.22 -8.52 -4.07
CA SER A 215 -5.98 -7.29 -4.04
C SER A 215 -6.81 -7.25 -2.77
N LEU A 216 -6.65 -6.20 -1.99
CA LEU A 216 -7.46 -5.92 -0.80
C LEU A 216 -8.69 -5.07 -1.13
N TRP A 217 -8.90 -4.78 -2.42
CA TRP A 217 -9.99 -3.94 -2.92
C TRP A 217 -11.02 -4.78 -3.64
N LYS A 218 -12.25 -4.80 -3.14
CA LYS A 218 -13.34 -5.66 -3.61
C LYS A 218 -13.93 -5.27 -4.97
N ASP A 219 -13.76 -4.02 -5.41
CA ASP A 219 -14.74 -3.45 -6.33
C ASP A 219 -14.30 -3.27 -7.78
N GLU A 220 -13.04 -3.43 -8.17
CA GLU A 220 -12.69 -2.93 -9.49
C GLU A 220 -11.80 -3.83 -10.33
N PHE A 221 -11.11 -4.83 -9.77
CA PHE A 221 -10.35 -5.79 -10.60
C PHE A 221 -9.92 -7.04 -9.84
N THR A 222 -10.43 -8.15 -10.26
CA THR A 222 -9.78 -9.46 -10.11
C THR A 222 -9.10 -9.77 -11.43
N PHE A 223 -7.79 -9.78 -11.48
CA PHE A 223 -7.09 -10.51 -12.53
C PHE A 223 -7.39 -12.00 -12.36
N GLU A 224 -7.54 -12.76 -13.44
CA GLU A 224 -7.95 -14.18 -13.41
C GLU A 224 -7.14 -15.09 -12.46
N ASN A 225 -5.97 -14.64 -12.03
CA ASN A 225 -5.05 -15.37 -11.14
C ASN A 225 -4.83 -14.70 -9.78
N ASP A 226 -5.66 -13.73 -9.42
CA ASP A 226 -5.56 -13.12 -8.09
C ASP A 226 -5.82 -14.19 -7.03
N LEU A 227 -5.01 -14.17 -5.97
CA LEU A 227 -5.40 -14.87 -4.76
C LEU A 227 -6.79 -14.36 -4.38
N PRO A 228 -7.75 -15.25 -4.15
CA PRO A 228 -9.14 -14.86 -3.97
C PRO A 228 -9.25 -13.79 -2.89
N LEU A 229 -9.96 -12.72 -3.21
CA LEU A 229 -10.26 -11.61 -2.33
C LEU A 229 -10.64 -12.09 -0.94
N ILE A 230 -10.05 -11.45 0.04
CA ILE A 230 -10.50 -11.64 1.43
C ILE A 230 -11.88 -11.02 1.51
N ASP A 231 -12.86 -11.84 1.84
CA ASP A 231 -14.22 -11.35 2.01
C ASP A 231 -14.31 -10.50 3.29
N VAL A 232 -14.09 -9.21 3.12
CA VAL A 232 -14.19 -8.22 4.19
C VAL A 232 -15.61 -8.14 4.73
N ASP A 233 -16.61 -8.43 3.90
CA ASP A 233 -18.02 -8.37 4.32
C ASP A 233 -18.43 -9.54 5.23
N ALA A 234 -17.75 -10.68 5.13
CA ALA A 234 -18.08 -11.86 5.92
C ALA A 234 -17.91 -11.68 7.43
N LYS A 235 -17.15 -10.65 7.87
CA LYS A 235 -16.91 -10.32 9.28
C LYS A 235 -17.16 -8.86 9.61
N LYS A 236 -18.08 -8.24 8.91
CA LYS A 236 -18.39 -6.82 9.05
C LYS A 236 -18.80 -6.41 10.46
N ASP A 237 -19.38 -7.36 11.21
CA ASP A 237 -19.81 -7.16 12.60
C ASP A 237 -18.65 -7.29 13.60
N ASP A 238 -17.50 -7.82 13.19
CA ASP A 238 -16.31 -7.87 14.03
C ASP A 238 -15.46 -6.60 13.80
N LEU A 239 -15.67 -5.63 14.68
CA LEU A 239 -15.04 -4.33 14.65
C LEU A 239 -13.51 -4.41 14.60
N ASN A 240 -12.91 -5.26 15.43
CA ASN A 240 -11.46 -5.38 15.56
C ASN A 240 -10.84 -6.19 14.42
N TYR A 241 -11.62 -7.07 13.81
CA TYR A 241 -11.20 -7.83 12.64
C TYR A 241 -11.15 -6.95 11.39
N THR A 242 -12.21 -6.20 11.15
CA THR A 242 -12.49 -5.55 9.86
C THR A 242 -11.85 -4.18 9.74
N TYR A 243 -11.82 -3.40 10.85
CA TYR A 243 -11.47 -1.98 10.80
C TYR A 243 -10.18 -1.66 11.55
N GLY A 244 -9.33 -0.84 10.96
CA GLY A 244 -8.23 -0.19 11.64
C GLY A 244 -8.71 0.92 12.59
N ARG A 245 -7.79 1.53 13.34
CA ARG A 245 -8.10 2.60 14.29
C ARG A 245 -8.75 3.81 13.63
N ASP A 246 -8.52 4.02 12.35
CA ASP A 246 -9.05 5.13 11.53
C ASP A 246 -10.42 4.84 10.92
N LEU A 247 -11.16 3.87 11.44
CA LEU A 247 -12.54 3.63 11.02
C LEU A 247 -13.36 4.92 11.15
N ARG A 248 -14.33 5.09 10.27
CA ARG A 248 -15.23 6.25 10.27
C ARG A 248 -16.64 5.80 10.61
N ILE A 249 -17.31 6.61 11.42
CA ILE A 249 -18.69 6.37 11.81
C ILE A 249 -19.48 7.59 11.33
N ASP A 250 -20.53 7.34 10.53
CA ASP A 250 -21.40 8.41 10.06
C ASP A 250 -22.43 8.81 11.13
N GLU A 251 -23.23 9.82 10.82
CA GLU A 251 -24.29 10.34 11.71
C GLU A 251 -25.38 9.33 12.04
N ASN A 252 -25.52 8.27 11.25
CA ASN A 252 -26.46 7.17 11.46
C ASN A 252 -25.85 6.01 12.24
N GLY A 253 -24.59 6.13 12.67
CA GLY A 253 -23.85 5.08 13.37
C GLY A 253 -23.34 3.96 12.44
N THR A 254 -23.35 4.16 11.12
CA THR A 254 -22.82 3.20 10.16
C THR A 254 -21.30 3.29 10.09
N TYR A 255 -20.66 2.15 10.15
CA TYR A 255 -19.20 2.04 10.04
C TYR A 255 -18.76 2.08 8.57
N HIS A 256 -17.78 2.93 8.31
CA HIS A 256 -17.12 3.02 7.01
C HIS A 256 -15.66 2.60 7.14
N LEU A 257 -15.22 1.79 6.20
CA LEU A 257 -13.83 1.34 6.15
C LEU A 257 -12.90 2.54 5.93
N GLY A 258 -12.07 2.84 6.92
CA GLY A 258 -10.88 3.67 6.75
C GLY A 258 -9.78 2.83 6.11
N HIS A 259 -9.15 1.99 6.95
CA HIS A 259 -8.18 0.97 6.51
C HIS A 259 -8.51 -0.39 7.15
N PRO A 260 -8.04 -1.50 6.55
CA PRO A 260 -8.27 -2.84 7.07
C PRO A 260 -7.73 -3.03 8.49
N GLY A 261 -8.49 -3.75 9.32
CA GLY A 261 -8.08 -4.15 10.66
C GLY A 261 -7.16 -5.35 10.68
N VAL A 262 -6.73 -5.71 11.89
CA VAL A 262 -5.77 -6.80 12.13
C VAL A 262 -6.24 -8.13 11.56
N GLY A 263 -7.53 -8.43 11.62
CA GLY A 263 -8.08 -9.69 11.10
C GLY A 263 -7.94 -9.83 9.58
N ILE A 264 -8.15 -8.75 8.83
CA ILE A 264 -7.97 -8.75 7.38
C ILE A 264 -6.48 -8.94 7.03
N HIS A 265 -5.58 -8.27 7.75
CA HIS A 265 -4.16 -8.45 7.55
C HIS A 265 -3.69 -9.87 7.86
N ASN A 266 -4.25 -10.52 8.89
CA ASN A 266 -3.98 -11.92 9.21
C ASN A 266 -4.42 -12.82 8.06
N ALA A 267 -5.67 -12.70 7.61
CA ALA A 267 -6.22 -13.51 6.54
C ALA A 267 -5.46 -13.36 5.22
N ALA A 268 -5.01 -12.12 4.91
CA ALA A 268 -4.18 -11.85 3.73
C ALA A 268 -2.82 -12.53 3.84
N ALA A 269 -2.16 -12.41 4.98
CA ALA A 269 -0.86 -13.03 5.23
C ALA A 269 -0.95 -14.57 5.13
N GLU A 270 -1.99 -15.20 5.70
CA GLU A 270 -2.23 -16.64 5.61
C GLU A 270 -2.37 -17.10 4.16
N LYS A 271 -3.20 -16.43 3.36
CA LYS A 271 -3.38 -16.77 1.93
C LYS A 271 -2.08 -16.65 1.13
N ILE A 272 -1.27 -15.62 1.40
CA ILE A 272 0.04 -15.47 0.75
C ILE A 272 0.95 -16.63 1.15
N LEU A 273 0.99 -16.99 2.43
CA LEU A 273 1.82 -18.08 2.94
C LEU A 273 1.43 -19.45 2.37
N GLU A 274 0.13 -19.71 2.16
CA GLU A 274 -0.36 -20.92 1.49
C GLU A 274 0.09 -21.04 0.02
N SER A 275 0.43 -19.91 -0.61
CA SER A 275 0.87 -19.83 -2.00
C SER A 275 2.40 -19.82 -2.17
N LEU A 276 3.13 -19.72 -1.06
CA LEU A 276 4.60 -19.76 -1.03
C LEU A 276 5.13 -21.18 -0.89
#